data_5d4a0650470174504dfab234c3cadbf6
#
_entry.id   5d4a0650470174504dfab234c3cadbf6
#
_cell.length_a   1.000
_cell.length_b   1.000
_cell.length_c   1.000
_cell.angle_alpha   90.00
_cell.angle_beta   90.00
_cell.angle_gamma   90.00
#
_symmetry.space_group_name_H-M   'P 1'
#
loop_
_entity.id
_entity.type
_entity.pdbx_description
1 polymer ?
#
loop_
_entity_poly.entity_id
_entity_poly.type
_entity_poly.pdbx_seq_one_letter_code
_entity_poly.pdbx_strand_id
1 'polypeptide(L)'
;MMLEVRNLTAGYGKKTILHDVSFTLESGTMTGLLGSNGSGKTTLLKSLCGLLPHTGQVLLDEVPLHQLSPRALARQCSLIGQRSGIAIDISALDVVLMGFNARLGLLEYPGKQMKESARQALAAVGLGGMEEQNYQTLSEGQKQLCILARTLVGEAALLMMDEPESALDFFGRYHMLGQVKQFLGADRAALVTLHDPQLALNCCDRLLLLRDGCLLDALEPQRDSLEDMERKLSLVYGQLTLLRVNNKDGNPQLVLVR
;
A
#
# COMPACT_ATOMS: atom_id res chain seq x y z
N MET A 1 15.87 -5.37 -0.63
CA MET A 1 15.06 -5.25 -1.86
C MET A 1 14.90 -3.78 -2.23
N MET A 2 14.99 -3.44 -3.50
CA MET A 2 14.78 -2.09 -4.03
C MET A 2 13.90 -2.17 -5.29
N LEU A 3 12.83 -1.39 -5.33
CA LEU A 3 12.10 -1.14 -6.57
C LEU A 3 12.62 0.16 -7.17
N GLU A 4 13.03 0.12 -8.43
CA GLU A 4 13.44 1.31 -9.17
C GLU A 4 12.51 1.52 -10.37
N VAL A 5 11.96 2.71 -10.47
CA VAL A 5 11.09 3.15 -11.57
C VAL A 5 11.78 4.26 -12.33
N ARG A 6 11.95 4.09 -13.65
CA ARG A 6 12.62 5.04 -14.54
C ARG A 6 11.72 5.37 -15.72
N ASN A 7 11.36 6.64 -15.85
CA ASN A 7 10.63 7.22 -16.99
C ASN A 7 9.32 6.48 -17.31
N LEU A 8 8.59 6.02 -16.27
CA LEU A 8 7.36 5.28 -16.43
C LEU A 8 6.26 6.17 -17.02
N THR A 9 5.73 5.77 -18.17
CA THR A 9 4.57 6.39 -18.82
C THR A 9 3.50 5.33 -19.02
N ALA A 10 2.27 5.59 -18.58
CA ALA A 10 1.16 4.64 -18.64
C ALA A 10 -0.19 5.34 -18.81
N GLY A 11 -1.19 4.57 -19.29
CA GLY A 11 -2.54 5.08 -19.48
C GLY A 11 -3.51 4.04 -19.99
N TYR A 12 -4.69 4.46 -20.39
CA TYR A 12 -5.77 3.59 -20.87
C TYR A 12 -6.12 3.93 -22.34
N GLY A 13 -5.97 2.95 -23.21
CA GLY A 13 -6.19 3.14 -24.65
C GLY A 13 -5.29 4.24 -25.23
N LYS A 14 -5.88 5.34 -25.71
CA LYS A 14 -5.13 6.49 -26.26
C LYS A 14 -4.83 7.58 -25.22
N LYS A 15 -5.39 7.46 -24.01
CA LYS A 15 -5.24 8.49 -22.98
C LYS A 15 -4.06 8.15 -22.07
N THR A 16 -2.98 8.92 -22.16
CA THR A 16 -1.87 8.87 -21.21
C THR A 16 -2.30 9.52 -19.88
N ILE A 17 -1.99 8.87 -18.78
CA ILE A 17 -2.33 9.30 -17.41
C ILE A 17 -1.07 9.62 -16.61
N LEU A 18 0.00 8.82 -16.79
CA LEU A 18 1.28 9.01 -16.11
C LEU A 18 2.32 9.44 -17.16
N HIS A 19 3.14 10.40 -16.78
CA HIS A 19 4.12 11.02 -17.67
C HIS A 19 5.49 11.01 -16.98
N ASP A 20 6.41 10.20 -17.50
CA ASP A 20 7.83 10.20 -17.12
C ASP A 20 8.10 10.09 -15.60
N VAL A 21 7.36 9.19 -14.93
CA VAL A 21 7.45 9.01 -13.48
C VAL A 21 8.69 8.21 -13.13
N SER A 22 9.55 8.76 -12.24
CA SER A 22 10.79 8.12 -11.80
C SER A 22 10.96 8.24 -10.29
N PHE A 23 11.19 7.12 -9.59
CA PHE A 23 11.44 7.07 -8.14
C PHE A 23 12.01 5.71 -7.73
N THR A 24 12.39 5.59 -6.46
CA THR A 24 12.84 4.33 -5.84
C THR A 24 12.03 4.03 -4.59
N LEU A 25 11.84 2.74 -4.29
CA LEU A 25 11.36 2.25 -2.99
C LEU A 25 12.43 1.37 -2.36
N GLU A 26 12.70 1.62 -1.09
CA GLU A 26 13.72 0.89 -0.32
C GLU A 26 13.04 -0.06 0.69
N SER A 27 13.69 -1.21 0.96
CA SER A 27 13.22 -2.12 2.01
C SER A 27 13.24 -1.46 3.38
N GLY A 28 12.37 -1.95 4.26
CA GLY A 28 12.17 -1.39 5.59
C GLY A 28 11.36 -0.10 5.60
N THR A 29 10.91 0.41 4.41
CA THR A 29 10.22 1.70 4.33
C THR A 29 8.76 1.57 3.88
N MET A 30 7.92 2.39 4.48
CA MET A 30 6.56 2.65 4.01
C MET A 30 6.53 4.00 3.31
N THR A 31 6.35 3.98 1.98
CA THR A 31 6.25 5.18 1.16
C THR A 31 4.79 5.51 0.89
N GLY A 32 4.36 6.71 1.26
CA GLY A 32 3.03 7.24 0.93
C GLY A 32 3.02 7.88 -0.45
N LEU A 33 1.98 7.66 -1.23
CA LEU A 33 1.74 8.36 -2.51
C LEU A 33 0.56 9.31 -2.34
N LEU A 34 0.86 10.60 -2.32
CA LEU A 34 -0.11 11.67 -2.17
C LEU A 34 -0.42 12.32 -3.53
N GLY A 35 -1.65 12.77 -3.69
CA GLY A 35 -2.11 13.45 -4.91
C GLY A 35 -3.62 13.61 -4.91
N SER A 36 -4.13 14.57 -5.67
CA SER A 36 -5.57 14.78 -5.86
C SER A 36 -6.25 13.58 -6.54
N ASN A 37 -7.57 13.51 -6.46
CA ASN A 37 -8.33 12.51 -7.21
C ASN A 37 -8.09 12.66 -8.71
N GLY A 38 -7.84 11.54 -9.38
CA GLY A 38 -7.51 11.52 -10.80
C GLY A 38 -6.06 11.86 -11.15
N SER A 39 -5.16 12.08 -10.17
CA SER A 39 -3.73 12.36 -10.42
C SER A 39 -2.94 11.18 -10.99
N GLY A 40 -3.50 9.96 -11.00
CA GLY A 40 -2.84 8.77 -11.55
C GLY A 40 -2.36 7.74 -10.50
N LYS A 41 -2.64 7.90 -9.19
CA LYS A 41 -2.19 7.00 -8.12
C LYS A 41 -2.51 5.52 -8.41
N THR A 42 -3.78 5.20 -8.62
CA THR A 42 -4.22 3.83 -8.96
C THR A 42 -3.59 3.31 -10.26
N THR A 43 -3.40 4.19 -11.25
CA THR A 43 -2.74 3.85 -12.52
C THR A 43 -1.29 3.45 -12.27
N LEU A 44 -0.57 4.19 -11.42
CA LEU A 44 0.80 3.87 -11.04
C LEU A 44 0.87 2.50 -10.35
N LEU A 45 0.05 2.26 -9.31
CA LEU A 45 0.04 0.96 -8.63
C LEU A 45 -0.24 -0.21 -9.56
N LYS A 46 -1.21 -0.07 -10.47
CA LYS A 46 -1.53 -1.11 -11.47
C LYS A 46 -0.38 -1.37 -12.44
N SER A 47 0.32 -0.33 -12.87
CA SER A 47 1.48 -0.46 -13.75
C SER A 47 2.63 -1.18 -13.06
N LEU A 48 2.91 -0.86 -11.80
CA LEU A 48 3.95 -1.50 -11.00
C LEU A 48 3.63 -2.97 -10.66
N CYS A 49 2.35 -3.34 -10.61
CA CYS A 49 1.91 -4.74 -10.44
C CYS A 49 1.82 -5.51 -11.77
N GLY A 50 2.21 -4.94 -12.89
CA GLY A 50 2.08 -5.57 -14.21
C GLY A 50 0.64 -5.74 -14.70
N LEU A 51 -0.33 -5.07 -14.05
CA LEU A 51 -1.76 -5.13 -14.42
C LEU A 51 -2.13 -4.10 -15.51
N LEU A 52 -1.26 -3.15 -15.77
CA LEU A 52 -1.43 -2.13 -16.81
C LEU A 52 -0.12 -2.00 -17.59
N PRO A 53 -0.19 -2.07 -18.95
CA PRO A 53 0.98 -1.83 -19.79
C PRO A 53 1.56 -0.43 -19.59
N HIS A 54 2.88 -0.33 -19.62
CA HIS A 54 3.62 0.92 -19.49
C HIS A 54 4.85 0.92 -20.39
N THR A 55 5.41 2.09 -20.64
CA THR A 55 6.76 2.28 -21.17
C THR A 55 7.68 2.74 -20.06
N GLY A 56 8.98 2.84 -20.32
CA GLY A 56 9.99 3.07 -19.29
C GLY A 56 10.45 1.75 -18.65
N GLN A 57 11.13 1.84 -17.53
CA GLN A 57 11.71 0.68 -16.84
C GLN A 57 11.20 0.59 -15.41
N VAL A 58 10.82 -0.61 -15.00
CA VAL A 58 10.53 -0.95 -13.61
C VAL A 58 11.38 -2.15 -13.25
N LEU A 59 12.29 -1.97 -12.32
CA LEU A 59 13.27 -2.96 -11.88
C LEU A 59 13.01 -3.34 -10.44
N LEU A 60 12.97 -4.63 -10.15
CA LEU A 60 12.92 -5.17 -8.79
C LEU A 60 14.23 -5.92 -8.53
N ASP A 61 15.06 -5.40 -7.62
CA ASP A 61 16.42 -5.89 -7.39
C ASP A 61 17.20 -6.07 -8.71
N GLU A 62 17.21 -5.01 -9.53
CA GLU A 62 17.86 -4.95 -10.85
C GLU A 62 17.20 -5.83 -11.94
N VAL A 63 16.19 -6.65 -11.61
CA VAL A 63 15.46 -7.49 -12.56
C VAL A 63 14.25 -6.73 -13.12
N PRO A 64 14.16 -6.55 -14.45
CA PRO A 64 12.99 -5.91 -15.07
C PRO A 64 11.71 -6.71 -14.81
N LEU A 65 10.63 -6.04 -14.36
CA LEU A 65 9.36 -6.70 -14.03
C LEU A 65 8.77 -7.48 -15.21
N HIS A 66 8.94 -7.02 -16.45
CA HIS A 66 8.42 -7.70 -17.64
C HIS A 66 9.12 -9.05 -17.93
N GLN A 67 10.26 -9.32 -17.32
CA GLN A 67 10.94 -10.61 -17.41
C GLN A 67 10.44 -11.64 -16.38
N LEU A 68 9.68 -11.19 -15.39
CA LEU A 68 9.09 -12.08 -14.40
C LEU A 68 7.83 -12.73 -14.96
N SER A 69 7.67 -14.05 -14.76
CA SER A 69 6.39 -14.70 -15.02
C SER A 69 5.30 -14.12 -14.09
N PRO A 70 4.01 -14.15 -14.47
CA PRO A 70 2.93 -13.64 -13.63
C PRO A 70 2.94 -14.23 -12.21
N ARG A 71 3.32 -15.49 -12.08
CA ARG A 71 3.44 -16.17 -10.78
C ARG A 71 4.65 -15.69 -9.98
N ALA A 72 5.78 -15.45 -10.62
CA ALA A 72 6.96 -14.88 -9.97
C ALA A 72 6.68 -13.46 -9.49
N LEU A 73 6.01 -12.66 -10.31
CA LEU A 73 5.60 -11.31 -9.95
C LEU A 73 4.61 -11.31 -8.77
N ALA A 74 3.60 -12.21 -8.76
CA ALA A 74 2.64 -12.34 -7.67
C ALA A 74 3.25 -12.79 -6.33
N ARG A 75 4.43 -13.43 -6.35
CA ARG A 75 5.21 -13.74 -5.14
C ARG A 75 6.00 -12.53 -4.61
N GLN A 76 6.35 -11.61 -5.48
CA GLN A 76 7.15 -10.44 -5.13
C GLN A 76 6.28 -9.22 -4.81
N CYS A 77 5.16 -9.06 -5.52
CA CYS A 77 4.30 -7.89 -5.41
C CYS A 77 2.88 -8.31 -5.03
N SER A 78 2.30 -7.65 -4.04
CA SER A 78 0.89 -7.80 -3.67
C SER A 78 0.18 -6.47 -3.79
N LEU A 79 -1.04 -6.47 -4.33
CA LEU A 79 -1.88 -5.28 -4.48
C LEU A 79 -3.16 -5.43 -3.66
N ILE A 80 -3.37 -4.49 -2.74
CA ILE A 80 -4.67 -4.23 -2.13
C ILE A 80 -5.34 -3.11 -2.93
N GLY A 81 -6.39 -3.45 -3.67
CA GLY A 81 -7.20 -2.45 -4.37
C GLY A 81 -8.26 -1.84 -3.46
N GLN A 82 -8.83 -0.72 -3.89
CA GLN A 82 -9.88 0.01 -3.17
C GLN A 82 -11.13 -0.84 -2.87
N ARG A 83 -11.41 -1.87 -3.67
CA ARG A 83 -12.50 -2.83 -3.46
C ARG A 83 -12.00 -4.26 -3.58
N SER A 84 -12.44 -5.12 -2.66
CA SER A 84 -11.98 -6.51 -2.62
C SER A 84 -12.53 -7.40 -3.74
N GLY A 85 -13.67 -7.06 -4.33
CA GLY A 85 -14.29 -7.80 -5.42
C GLY A 85 -14.72 -9.25 -5.09
N ILE A 86 -14.63 -9.70 -3.83
CA ILE A 86 -15.04 -11.05 -3.41
C ILE A 86 -16.57 -11.08 -3.27
N ALA A 87 -17.26 -11.81 -4.15
CA ALA A 87 -18.71 -11.87 -4.22
C ALA A 87 -19.28 -13.26 -3.91
N ILE A 88 -18.46 -14.18 -3.42
CA ILE A 88 -18.84 -15.57 -3.09
C ILE A 88 -18.96 -15.76 -1.58
N ASP A 89 -19.82 -16.71 -1.18
CA ASP A 89 -20.02 -17.09 0.23
C ASP A 89 -18.89 -17.99 0.70
N ILE A 90 -17.89 -17.38 1.36
CA ILE A 90 -16.73 -18.06 1.95
C ILE A 90 -16.40 -17.46 3.30
N SER A 91 -15.71 -18.21 4.15
CA SER A 91 -15.29 -17.74 5.47
C SER A 91 -14.18 -16.67 5.38
N ALA A 92 -14.03 -15.87 6.42
CA ALA A 92 -12.91 -14.95 6.56
C ALA A 92 -11.57 -15.70 6.50
N LEU A 93 -11.49 -16.90 7.09
CA LEU A 93 -10.30 -17.75 7.03
C LEU A 93 -9.98 -18.16 5.60
N ASP A 94 -10.98 -18.58 4.80
CA ASP A 94 -10.76 -18.97 3.41
C ASP A 94 -10.27 -17.79 2.56
N VAL A 95 -10.77 -16.57 2.81
CA VAL A 95 -10.26 -15.36 2.16
C VAL A 95 -8.78 -15.16 2.47
N VAL A 96 -8.37 -15.31 3.73
CA VAL A 96 -6.96 -15.17 4.12
C VAL A 96 -6.09 -16.28 3.51
N LEU A 97 -6.59 -17.52 3.47
CA LEU A 97 -5.89 -18.65 2.84
C LEU A 97 -5.59 -18.43 1.35
N MET A 98 -6.40 -17.63 0.64
CA MET A 98 -6.09 -17.25 -0.76
C MET A 98 -4.76 -16.51 -0.89
N GLY A 99 -4.24 -15.91 0.18
CA GLY A 99 -2.93 -15.24 0.18
C GLY A 99 -1.77 -16.19 -0.14
N PHE A 100 -1.94 -17.50 0.09
CA PHE A 100 -0.93 -18.51 -0.24
C PHE A 100 -0.95 -18.96 -1.70
N ASN A 101 -1.94 -18.55 -2.53
CA ASN A 101 -2.12 -19.08 -3.88
C ASN A 101 -0.90 -18.95 -4.79
N ALA A 102 -0.12 -17.87 -4.66
CA ALA A 102 1.10 -17.70 -5.45
C ALA A 102 2.19 -18.74 -5.12
N ARG A 103 2.13 -19.37 -3.94
CA ARG A 103 3.09 -20.36 -3.44
C ARG A 103 2.64 -21.80 -3.64
N LEU A 104 1.33 -22.05 -3.61
CA LEU A 104 0.74 -23.40 -3.77
C LEU A 104 0.91 -23.93 -5.20
N GLY A 105 1.11 -25.22 -5.36
CA GLY A 105 1.04 -25.93 -6.63
C GLY A 105 -0.39 -25.95 -7.21
N LEU A 106 -0.55 -26.36 -8.47
CA LEU A 106 -1.83 -26.31 -9.18
C LEU A 106 -2.96 -27.13 -8.50
N LEU A 107 -2.62 -28.21 -7.79
CA LEU A 107 -3.55 -29.11 -7.09
C LEU A 107 -3.24 -29.18 -5.58
N GLU A 108 -2.49 -28.22 -5.07
CA GLU A 108 -2.08 -28.18 -3.68
C GLU A 108 -3.09 -27.37 -2.87
N TYR A 109 -3.42 -27.85 -1.68
CA TYR A 109 -4.32 -27.20 -0.75
C TYR A 109 -3.56 -26.66 0.47
N PRO A 110 -4.05 -25.59 1.11
CA PRO A 110 -3.42 -25.06 2.31
C PRO A 110 -3.34 -26.10 3.44
N GLY A 111 -2.11 -26.39 3.89
CA GLY A 111 -1.85 -27.32 4.99
C GLY A 111 -2.17 -26.73 6.38
N LYS A 112 -1.97 -27.55 7.43
CA LYS A 112 -2.26 -27.15 8.82
C LYS A 112 -1.50 -25.90 9.25
N GLN A 113 -0.23 -25.79 8.88
CA GLN A 113 0.62 -24.63 9.20
C GLN A 113 0.12 -23.34 8.54
N MET A 114 -0.29 -23.40 7.28
CA MET A 114 -0.88 -22.24 6.57
C MET A 114 -2.20 -21.80 7.21
N LYS A 115 -3.05 -22.75 7.63
CA LYS A 115 -4.29 -22.44 8.35
C LYS A 115 -4.00 -21.74 9.69
N GLU A 116 -2.98 -22.19 10.42
CA GLU A 116 -2.60 -21.55 11.66
C GLU A 116 -2.03 -20.13 11.43
N SER A 117 -1.16 -19.96 10.43
CA SER A 117 -0.66 -18.63 10.04
C SER A 117 -1.80 -17.69 9.61
N ALA A 118 -2.83 -18.21 8.91
CA ALA A 118 -4.00 -17.42 8.53
C ALA A 118 -4.83 -16.98 9.74
N ARG A 119 -5.02 -17.83 10.76
CA ARG A 119 -5.67 -17.44 12.02
C ARG A 119 -4.90 -16.39 12.79
N GLN A 120 -3.59 -16.55 12.87
CA GLN A 120 -2.71 -15.56 13.50
C GLN A 120 -2.76 -14.21 12.79
N ALA A 121 -2.79 -14.21 11.46
CA ALA A 121 -2.94 -12.98 10.67
C ALA A 121 -4.29 -12.30 10.91
N LEU A 122 -5.40 -13.05 10.99
CA LEU A 122 -6.71 -12.52 11.36
C LEU A 122 -6.69 -11.91 12.77
N ALA A 123 -6.11 -12.61 13.73
CA ALA A 123 -5.98 -12.09 15.09
C ALA A 123 -5.14 -10.80 15.16
N ALA A 124 -4.02 -10.75 14.41
CA ALA A 124 -3.14 -9.58 14.35
C ALA A 124 -3.84 -8.33 13.82
N VAL A 125 -4.78 -8.47 12.88
CA VAL A 125 -5.58 -7.34 12.37
C VAL A 125 -6.85 -7.07 13.18
N GLY A 126 -7.05 -7.74 14.32
CA GLY A 126 -8.22 -7.54 15.21
C GLY A 126 -9.48 -8.30 14.79
N LEU A 127 -9.36 -9.34 13.97
CA LEU A 127 -10.46 -10.22 13.53
C LEU A 127 -10.40 -11.62 14.18
N GLY A 128 -9.68 -11.78 15.30
CA GLY A 128 -9.65 -13.03 16.05
C GLY A 128 -11.04 -13.43 16.54
N GLY A 129 -11.41 -14.72 16.36
CA GLY A 129 -12.75 -15.24 16.65
C GLY A 129 -13.77 -15.06 15.52
N MET A 130 -13.37 -14.45 14.38
CA MET A 130 -14.24 -14.27 13.20
C MET A 130 -13.87 -15.20 12.03
N GLU A 131 -13.03 -16.20 12.26
CA GLU A 131 -12.45 -17.07 11.23
C GLU A 131 -13.52 -17.76 10.37
N GLU A 132 -14.58 -18.25 11.01
CA GLU A 132 -15.67 -18.98 10.37
C GLU A 132 -16.82 -18.06 9.90
N GLN A 133 -16.74 -16.75 10.17
CA GLN A 133 -17.77 -15.82 9.69
C GLN A 133 -17.74 -15.69 8.18
N ASN A 134 -18.92 -15.62 7.56
CA ASN A 134 -19.02 -15.33 6.14
C ASN A 134 -18.46 -13.95 5.84
N TYR A 135 -17.50 -13.87 4.92
CA TYR A 135 -16.84 -12.63 4.52
C TYR A 135 -17.85 -11.55 4.08
N GLN A 136 -18.95 -11.96 3.41
CA GLN A 136 -19.97 -11.01 2.93
C GLN A 136 -20.69 -10.28 4.08
N THR A 137 -20.81 -10.92 5.26
CA THR A 137 -21.50 -10.34 6.42
C THR A 137 -20.60 -9.41 7.26
N LEU A 138 -19.31 -9.36 6.98
CA LEU A 138 -18.39 -8.44 7.63
C LEU A 138 -18.70 -6.98 7.25
N SER A 139 -18.45 -6.05 8.16
CA SER A 139 -18.48 -4.62 7.84
C SER A 139 -17.40 -4.28 6.80
N GLU A 140 -17.51 -3.17 6.08
CA GLU A 140 -16.52 -2.78 5.07
C GLU A 140 -15.12 -2.61 5.68
N GLY A 141 -15.02 -2.07 6.90
CA GLY A 141 -13.75 -1.99 7.62
C GLY A 141 -13.18 -3.38 7.97
N GLN A 142 -14.02 -4.31 8.44
CA GLN A 142 -13.59 -5.70 8.70
C GLN A 142 -13.17 -6.42 7.42
N LYS A 143 -13.88 -6.21 6.31
CA LYS A 143 -13.49 -6.72 5.00
C LYS A 143 -12.11 -6.23 4.60
N GLN A 144 -11.84 -4.94 4.81
CA GLN A 144 -10.55 -4.34 4.49
C GLN A 144 -9.42 -4.94 5.35
N LEU A 145 -9.66 -5.14 6.66
CA LEU A 145 -8.70 -5.81 7.55
C LEU A 145 -8.48 -7.28 7.16
N CYS A 146 -9.53 -7.99 6.75
CA CYS A 146 -9.42 -9.37 6.25
C CYS A 146 -8.57 -9.44 4.97
N ILE A 147 -8.72 -8.48 4.05
CA ILE A 147 -7.86 -8.36 2.85
C ILE A 147 -6.42 -8.03 3.22
N LEU A 148 -6.21 -7.19 4.24
CA LEU A 148 -4.86 -6.96 4.77
C LEU A 148 -4.26 -8.27 5.29
N ALA A 149 -4.96 -9.03 6.15
CA ALA A 149 -4.50 -10.33 6.66
C ALA A 149 -4.13 -11.30 5.52
N ARG A 150 -4.98 -11.39 4.47
CA ARG A 150 -4.69 -12.17 3.25
C ARG A 150 -3.37 -11.75 2.60
N THR A 151 -3.11 -10.46 2.55
CA THR A 151 -1.91 -9.90 1.93
C THR A 151 -0.66 -10.21 2.76
N LEU A 152 -0.78 -10.11 4.08
CA LEU A 152 0.33 -10.38 5.00
C LEU A 152 0.79 -11.84 4.94
N VAL A 153 -0.12 -12.81 4.87
CA VAL A 153 0.26 -14.24 4.76
C VAL A 153 0.89 -14.59 3.41
N GLY A 154 0.66 -13.79 2.38
CA GLY A 154 1.30 -13.91 1.07
C GLY A 154 2.80 -13.65 1.12
N GLU A 155 3.29 -12.91 2.12
CA GLU A 155 4.70 -12.55 2.36
C GLU A 155 5.40 -11.94 1.13
N ALA A 156 4.66 -11.16 0.33
CA ALA A 156 5.24 -10.44 -0.79
C ALA A 156 6.28 -9.42 -0.30
N ALA A 157 7.37 -9.28 -1.04
CA ALA A 157 8.42 -8.33 -0.71
C ALA A 157 8.00 -6.88 -0.89
N LEU A 158 7.06 -6.63 -1.81
CA LEU A 158 6.51 -5.29 -2.11
C LEU A 158 4.99 -5.29 -1.95
N LEU A 159 4.50 -4.49 -1.00
CA LEU A 159 3.08 -4.24 -0.80
C LEU A 159 2.67 -2.94 -1.50
N MET A 160 1.67 -3.04 -2.34
CA MET A 160 1.03 -1.88 -2.95
C MET A 160 -0.41 -1.80 -2.45
N MET A 161 -0.81 -0.65 -1.94
CA MET A 161 -2.13 -0.47 -1.33
C MET A 161 -2.79 0.79 -1.86
N ASP A 162 -4.01 0.63 -2.39
CA ASP A 162 -4.78 1.73 -2.98
C ASP A 162 -5.88 2.16 -2.00
N GLU A 163 -5.61 3.23 -1.24
CA GLU A 163 -6.51 3.82 -0.24
C GLU A 163 -7.04 2.80 0.78
N PRO A 164 -6.13 2.02 1.40
CA PRO A 164 -6.55 0.90 2.24
C PRO A 164 -7.28 1.33 3.51
N GLU A 165 -7.16 2.59 3.90
CA GLU A 165 -7.76 3.16 5.10
C GLU A 165 -9.18 3.72 4.88
N SER A 166 -9.68 3.76 3.65
CA SER A 166 -10.89 4.51 3.28
C SER A 166 -12.17 4.04 3.99
N ALA A 167 -12.26 2.77 4.38
CA ALA A 167 -13.40 2.16 5.07
C ALA A 167 -13.23 2.09 6.60
N LEU A 168 -12.13 2.63 7.15
CA LEU A 168 -11.80 2.55 8.56
C LEU A 168 -12.07 3.87 9.28
N ASP A 169 -12.42 3.77 10.55
CA ASP A 169 -12.49 4.93 11.44
C ASP A 169 -11.09 5.50 11.77
N PHE A 170 -11.07 6.58 12.51
CA PHE A 170 -9.84 7.29 12.83
C PHE A 170 -8.78 6.39 13.48
N PHE A 171 -9.14 5.60 14.49
CA PHE A 171 -8.21 4.71 15.16
C PHE A 171 -7.81 3.50 14.30
N GLY A 172 -8.77 2.95 13.57
CA GLY A 172 -8.55 1.83 12.66
C GLY A 172 -7.51 2.13 11.57
N ARG A 173 -7.50 3.36 11.04
CA ARG A 173 -6.50 3.79 10.03
C ARG A 173 -5.07 3.74 10.58
N TYR A 174 -4.83 4.29 11.77
CA TYR A 174 -3.51 4.27 12.41
C TYR A 174 -3.09 2.85 12.79
N HIS A 175 -4.03 2.06 13.33
CA HIS A 175 -3.77 0.66 13.68
C HIS A 175 -3.36 -0.16 12.46
N MET A 176 -4.12 -0.05 11.36
CA MET A 176 -3.83 -0.74 10.11
C MET A 176 -2.44 -0.39 9.55
N LEU A 177 -2.12 0.90 9.44
CA LEU A 177 -0.80 1.32 8.94
C LEU A 177 0.32 0.88 9.88
N GLY A 178 0.07 0.86 11.20
CA GLY A 178 0.99 0.30 12.19
C GLY A 178 1.26 -1.20 11.97
N GLN A 179 0.23 -2.00 11.67
CA GLN A 179 0.38 -3.42 11.32
C GLN A 179 1.21 -3.61 10.03
N VAL A 180 0.94 -2.78 9.02
CA VAL A 180 1.75 -2.79 7.79
C VAL A 180 3.21 -2.50 8.12
N LYS A 181 3.50 -1.46 8.91
CA LYS A 181 4.87 -1.08 9.28
C LYS A 181 5.60 -2.20 10.04
N GLN A 182 4.93 -2.87 10.97
CA GLN A 182 5.49 -4.04 11.66
C GLN A 182 5.79 -5.20 10.70
N PHE A 183 4.90 -5.45 9.72
CA PHE A 183 5.09 -6.50 8.73
C PHE A 183 6.28 -6.25 7.80
N LEU A 184 6.59 -4.99 7.47
CA LEU A 184 7.69 -4.68 6.56
C LEU A 184 9.03 -5.16 7.09
N GLY A 185 9.29 -5.07 8.39
CA GLY A 185 10.60 -5.39 8.95
C GLY A 185 11.73 -4.68 8.21
N ALA A 186 12.84 -5.38 7.95
CA ALA A 186 13.98 -4.84 7.20
C ALA A 186 13.96 -5.21 5.68
N ASP A 187 13.14 -6.19 5.30
CA ASP A 187 13.28 -6.85 4.00
C ASP A 187 12.16 -6.52 3.00
N ARG A 188 11.07 -5.89 3.45
CA ARG A 188 9.90 -5.58 2.64
C ARG A 188 9.71 -4.08 2.51
N ALA A 189 9.02 -3.65 1.45
CA ALA A 189 8.63 -2.26 1.23
C ALA A 189 7.14 -2.15 1.01
N ALA A 190 6.56 -0.97 1.32
CA ALA A 190 5.18 -0.65 0.95
C ALA A 190 5.10 0.66 0.19
N LEU A 191 4.22 0.69 -0.82
CA LEU A 191 3.74 1.91 -1.48
C LEU A 191 2.23 2.02 -1.22
N VAL A 192 1.83 3.05 -0.47
CA VAL A 192 0.44 3.23 -0.02
C VAL A 192 -0.11 4.54 -0.56
N THR A 193 -1.18 4.50 -1.33
CA THR A 193 -1.90 5.74 -1.66
C THR A 193 -2.75 6.14 -0.47
N LEU A 194 -2.71 7.41 -0.11
CA LEU A 194 -3.45 7.97 1.01
C LEU A 194 -4.16 9.25 0.57
N HIS A 195 -5.36 9.48 1.13
CA HIS A 195 -6.09 10.73 0.91
C HIS A 195 -5.74 11.80 1.93
N ASP A 196 -5.46 11.39 3.15
CA ASP A 196 -5.19 12.26 4.28
C ASP A 196 -3.68 12.55 4.38
N PRO A 197 -3.22 13.76 4.02
CA PRO A 197 -1.81 14.10 4.10
C PRO A 197 -1.28 14.12 5.54
N GLN A 198 -2.13 14.41 6.55
CA GLN A 198 -1.73 14.37 7.95
C GLN A 198 -1.46 12.93 8.41
N LEU A 199 -2.33 11.98 8.02
CA LEU A 199 -2.10 10.56 8.27
C LEU A 199 -0.80 10.09 7.60
N ALA A 200 -0.58 10.48 6.34
CA ALA A 200 0.62 10.13 5.59
C ALA A 200 1.91 10.66 6.26
N LEU A 201 1.92 11.94 6.67
CA LEU A 201 3.04 12.57 7.37
C LEU A 201 3.40 11.88 8.69
N ASN A 202 2.42 11.30 9.39
CA ASN A 202 2.64 10.67 10.70
C ASN A 202 2.91 9.16 10.61
N CYS A 203 2.56 8.51 9.51
CA CYS A 203 2.69 7.06 9.38
C CYS A 203 3.77 6.61 8.40
N CYS A 204 4.04 7.39 7.35
CA CYS A 204 4.98 7.00 6.29
C CYS A 204 6.39 7.54 6.56
N ASP A 205 7.40 6.80 6.08
CA ASP A 205 8.81 7.18 6.18
C ASP A 205 9.19 8.18 5.08
N ARG A 206 8.53 8.06 3.91
CA ARG A 206 8.72 8.93 2.75
C ARG A 206 7.38 9.18 2.07
N LEU A 207 7.21 10.35 1.47
CA LEU A 207 6.02 10.70 0.69
C LEU A 207 6.43 11.10 -0.72
N LEU A 208 5.72 10.57 -1.71
CA LEU A 208 5.81 10.96 -3.12
C LEU A 208 4.60 11.84 -3.46
N LEU A 209 4.84 12.95 -4.14
CA LEU A 209 3.81 13.94 -4.48
C LEU A 209 3.49 13.86 -5.97
N LEU A 210 2.31 13.33 -6.29
CA LEU A 210 1.84 13.11 -7.65
C LEU A 210 0.74 14.12 -8.01
N ARG A 211 0.91 14.82 -9.13
CA ARG A 211 -0.09 15.75 -9.67
C ARG A 211 -0.13 15.65 -11.19
N ASP A 212 -1.33 15.57 -11.76
CA ASP A 212 -1.56 15.55 -13.20
C ASP A 212 -0.69 14.51 -13.94
N GLY A 213 -0.49 13.34 -13.32
CA GLY A 213 0.30 12.24 -13.87
C GLY A 213 1.82 12.39 -13.74
N CYS A 214 2.32 13.47 -13.16
CA CYS A 214 3.74 13.72 -12.96
C CYS A 214 4.12 13.65 -11.48
N LEU A 215 5.27 13.07 -11.18
CA LEU A 215 5.87 13.14 -9.85
C LEU A 215 6.55 14.52 -9.71
N LEU A 216 6.04 15.34 -8.78
CA LEU A 216 6.52 16.70 -8.60
C LEU A 216 7.71 16.78 -7.65
N ASP A 217 7.64 16.06 -6.53
CA ASP A 217 8.64 16.08 -5.47
C ASP A 217 8.48 14.86 -4.54
N ALA A 218 9.42 14.70 -3.61
CA ALA A 218 9.37 13.75 -2.51
C ALA A 218 9.79 14.42 -1.21
N LEU A 219 9.27 13.92 -0.08
CA LEU A 219 9.67 14.42 1.23
C LEU A 219 9.81 13.27 2.24
N GLU A 220 10.61 13.51 3.27
CA GLU A 220 10.85 12.58 4.38
C GLU A 220 10.46 13.26 5.71
N PRO A 221 9.30 12.90 6.30
CA PRO A 221 8.75 13.62 7.46
C PRO A 221 9.68 13.68 8.68
N GLN A 222 10.59 12.71 8.80
CA GLN A 222 11.55 12.64 9.91
C GLN A 222 12.83 13.45 9.66
N ARG A 223 13.11 13.85 8.43
CA ARG A 223 14.37 14.50 8.02
C ARG A 223 14.17 15.91 7.51
N ASP A 224 13.10 16.16 6.76
CA ASP A 224 12.85 17.46 6.15
C ASP A 224 12.41 18.48 7.22
N SER A 225 12.72 19.75 7.00
CA SER A 225 12.22 20.86 7.83
C SER A 225 10.72 21.08 7.60
N LEU A 226 10.04 21.71 8.58
CA LEU A 226 8.61 22.06 8.42
C LEU A 226 8.40 22.93 7.19
N GLU A 227 9.26 23.95 7.01
CA GLU A 227 9.19 24.89 5.90
C GLU A 227 9.35 24.18 4.53
N ASP A 228 10.28 23.22 4.41
CA ASP A 228 10.47 22.47 3.17
C ASP A 228 9.29 21.54 2.90
N MET A 229 8.76 20.88 3.93
CA MET A 229 7.56 20.06 3.80
C MET A 229 6.33 20.89 3.39
N GLU A 230 6.12 22.06 3.98
CA GLU A 230 5.03 22.99 3.60
C GLU A 230 5.14 23.40 2.13
N ARG A 231 6.34 23.82 1.71
CA ARG A 231 6.63 24.20 0.33
C ARG A 231 6.31 23.06 -0.64
N LYS A 232 6.77 21.84 -0.36
CA LYS A 232 6.54 20.66 -1.20
C LYS A 232 5.06 20.29 -1.24
N LEU A 233 4.39 20.19 -0.09
CA LEU A 233 2.96 19.84 -0.01
C LEU A 233 2.07 20.88 -0.69
N SER A 234 2.46 22.15 -0.68
CA SER A 234 1.75 23.22 -1.37
C SER A 234 1.64 23.00 -2.88
N LEU A 235 2.57 22.25 -3.49
CA LEU A 235 2.51 21.87 -4.91
C LEU A 235 1.25 21.05 -5.24
N VAL A 236 0.73 20.30 -4.27
CA VAL A 236 -0.44 19.41 -4.46
C VAL A 236 -1.71 19.98 -3.83
N TYR A 237 -1.60 20.54 -2.62
CA TYR A 237 -2.76 20.89 -1.78
C TYR A 237 -3.03 22.39 -1.69
N GLY A 238 -2.18 23.23 -2.29
CA GLY A 238 -2.21 24.69 -2.11
C GLY A 238 -1.62 25.12 -0.76
N GLN A 239 -1.80 26.39 -0.41
CA GLN A 239 -1.20 26.95 0.80
C GLN A 239 -1.67 26.25 2.07
N LEU A 240 -0.73 25.81 2.89
CA LEU A 240 -0.94 25.11 4.16
C LEU A 240 0.18 25.44 5.14
N THR A 241 -0.06 25.17 6.41
CA THR A 241 0.92 25.31 7.50
C THR A 241 1.06 24.00 8.25
N LEU A 242 2.26 23.61 8.62
CA LEU A 242 2.54 22.44 9.45
C LEU A 242 2.99 22.86 10.84
N LEU A 243 2.39 22.23 11.84
CA LEU A 243 2.79 22.36 13.24
C LEU A 243 3.35 21.04 13.73
N ARG A 244 4.41 21.09 14.52
CA ARG A 244 4.92 19.94 15.26
C ARG A 244 4.40 20.05 16.70
N VAL A 245 3.57 19.09 17.11
CA VAL A 245 2.98 19.01 18.46
C VAL A 245 3.38 17.69 19.09
N ASN A 246 3.49 17.64 20.42
CA ASN A 246 3.69 16.38 21.12
C ASN A 246 2.34 15.79 21.53
N ASN A 247 2.15 14.50 21.32
CA ASN A 247 1.00 13.78 21.86
C ASN A 247 1.14 13.61 23.40
N LYS A 248 0.16 13.00 24.03
CA LYS A 248 0.16 12.78 25.50
C LYS A 248 1.35 11.96 26.01
N ASP A 249 1.93 11.14 25.15
CA ASP A 249 3.09 10.28 25.46
C ASP A 249 4.43 10.97 25.13
N GLY A 250 4.38 12.25 24.73
CA GLY A 250 5.57 13.03 24.37
C GLY A 250 6.11 12.79 22.95
N ASN A 251 5.44 11.95 22.16
CA ASN A 251 5.88 11.68 20.79
C ASN A 251 5.48 12.82 19.85
N PRO A 252 6.39 13.28 18.99
CA PRO A 252 6.09 14.35 18.03
C PRO A 252 5.11 13.86 16.96
N GLN A 253 4.14 14.72 16.65
CA GLN A 253 3.18 14.54 15.58
C GLN A 253 3.13 15.79 14.70
N LEU A 254 2.91 15.60 13.41
CA LEU A 254 2.70 16.67 12.46
C LEU A 254 1.20 16.95 12.31
N VAL A 255 0.81 18.19 12.47
CA VAL A 255 -0.58 18.65 12.32
C VAL A 255 -0.62 19.65 11.19
N LEU A 256 -1.53 19.40 10.25
CA LEU A 256 -1.77 20.26 9.10
C LEU A 256 -2.87 21.26 9.42
N VAL A 257 -2.58 22.54 9.21
CA VAL A 257 -3.49 23.66 9.43
C VAL A 257 -3.65 24.43 8.13
N ARG A 258 -4.85 24.84 7.83
CA ARG A 258 -5.17 25.71 6.68
C ARG A 258 -5.27 27.15 7.08
#